data_d2d9e1614f20924e2a30aa5594708fcc
#
_entry.id   d2d9e1614f20924e2a30aa5594708fcc
#
_cell.length_a   1.000
_cell.length_b   1.000
_cell.length_c   1.000
_cell.angle_alpha   90.00
_cell.angle_beta   90.00
_cell.angle_gamma   90.00
#
_symmetry.space_group_name_H-M   'P 1'
#
loop_
_entity.id
_entity.type
_entity.pdbx_description
1 polymer ?
#
loop_
_entity_poly.entity_id
_entity_poly.type
_entity_poly.pdbx_seq_one_letter_code
_entity_poly.pdbx_strand_id
1 'polypeptide(L)'
;MESNIFEFNREYFVQLLGTAMGTRVAPTYANLFMAKLEKFMLENCPQNLKKFLFCWKRFIDDILLIFCGSYEELDKFHEFLNSVHPTMKFDDYEHDRENNSCNFLDLNIKIENNKIITDLYRKETSKPSVLLPSSSHPKHITGNIVYSLAFRLLRICSNETLFEDRLGELRNGFLIPRNYKAKLIDAEFEKVRNLPGDSFTTRRRQALLKVKKTIEDPHRITAPVDFNPHLPNISQILKKHHKAMLINAPYLGEMFKSPPMASYRQPPNLRRMVCKSKLFPVGKNKKLMRGTHKNAPGWKKCGKNCKICPFTLDNTDEVTGLASGYNHKIKQPVTCDSENVIYYWKCIKNNCEDYPECEYVGQTKRKFKDRLAEHRDYPKRDVLTEPSGGHFTKRGHNVSHLRGLVLEQVRNSDPFILKSREHMFIQKFDSYRHGLNQES
;
A
#
# COMPACT_ATOMS: atom_id res chain seq x y z
N MET A 1 -14.19 6.35 4.49
CA MET A 1 -13.51 7.59 4.05
C MET A 1 -13.64 8.74 5.04
N GLU A 2 -14.27 8.52 6.17
CA GLU A 2 -14.60 9.53 7.20
C GLU A 2 -13.41 10.00 8.06
N SER A 3 -12.19 9.58 7.76
CA SER A 3 -11.02 9.87 8.59
C SER A 3 -9.81 10.36 7.79
N ASN A 4 -10.04 11.12 6.72
CA ASN A 4 -8.94 11.77 6.02
C ASN A 4 -8.64 13.11 6.67
N ILE A 5 -7.63 13.09 7.54
CA ILE A 5 -7.19 14.28 8.30
C ILE A 5 -5.87 14.75 7.68
N PHE A 6 -5.77 16.04 7.43
CA PHE A 6 -4.53 16.71 7.00
C PHE A 6 -4.22 17.89 7.92
N GLU A 7 -2.93 18.21 8.03
CA GLU A 7 -2.43 19.34 8.79
C GLU A 7 -2.07 20.48 7.85
N PHE A 8 -2.58 21.65 8.11
CA PHE A 8 -2.21 22.89 7.45
C PHE A 8 -2.03 23.99 8.51
N ASN A 9 -0.91 24.68 8.50
CA ASN A 9 -0.56 25.76 9.42
C ASN A 9 -0.70 25.40 10.91
N ARG A 10 -0.35 24.15 11.29
CA ARG A 10 -0.47 23.55 12.63
C ARG A 10 -1.90 23.29 13.11
N GLU A 11 -2.88 23.43 12.22
CA GLU A 11 -4.28 23.07 12.48
C GLU A 11 -4.64 21.79 11.72
N TYR A 12 -5.55 21.00 12.28
CA TYR A 12 -6.00 19.75 11.69
C TYR A 12 -7.36 19.92 11.04
N PHE A 13 -7.45 19.51 9.78
CA PHE A 13 -8.66 19.57 8.97
C PHE A 13 -9.10 18.19 8.56
N VAL A 14 -10.41 17.98 8.48
CA VAL A 14 -11.01 16.76 7.95
C VAL A 14 -11.55 17.05 6.56
N GLN A 15 -11.17 16.23 5.58
CA GLN A 15 -11.75 16.32 4.25
C GLN A 15 -13.19 15.80 4.28
N LEU A 16 -14.16 16.66 3.99
CA LEU A 16 -15.59 16.31 4.00
C LEU A 16 -16.07 15.72 2.66
N LEU A 17 -15.48 16.13 1.54
CA LEU A 17 -15.89 15.73 0.19
C LEU A 17 -14.68 15.26 -0.62
N GLY A 18 -14.92 14.35 -1.57
CA GLY A 18 -13.90 13.83 -2.45
C GLY A 18 -13.04 12.73 -1.82
N THR A 19 -11.93 12.40 -2.48
CA THR A 19 -10.97 11.38 -2.05
C THR A 19 -9.58 11.98 -1.91
N ALA A 20 -8.85 11.56 -0.86
CA ALA A 20 -7.50 12.04 -0.64
C ALA A 20 -6.53 11.53 -1.70
N MET A 21 -5.76 12.45 -2.29
CA MET A 21 -4.63 12.07 -3.14
C MET A 21 -3.61 11.24 -2.35
N GLY A 22 -3.12 10.16 -2.97
CA GLY A 22 -2.10 9.29 -2.37
C GLY A 22 -2.64 8.13 -1.53
N THR A 23 -3.93 8.01 -1.30
CA THR A 23 -4.50 6.79 -0.71
C THR A 23 -4.58 5.68 -1.75
N ARG A 24 -4.40 4.42 -1.33
CA ARG A 24 -4.42 3.27 -2.25
C ARG A 24 -5.79 3.04 -2.91
N VAL A 25 -6.85 3.51 -2.30
CA VAL A 25 -8.25 3.31 -2.75
C VAL A 25 -8.70 4.42 -3.68
N ALA A 26 -8.16 5.65 -3.53
CA ALA A 26 -8.63 6.83 -4.27
C ALA A 26 -8.63 6.67 -5.80
N PRO A 27 -7.58 6.14 -6.46
CA PRO A 27 -7.61 5.99 -7.92
C PRO A 27 -8.71 5.04 -8.41
N THR A 28 -8.94 3.94 -7.70
CA THR A 28 -9.99 2.98 -8.05
C THR A 28 -11.37 3.58 -7.86
N TYR A 29 -11.57 4.28 -6.74
CA TYR A 29 -12.85 4.93 -6.44
C TYR A 29 -13.17 6.05 -7.45
N ALA A 30 -12.19 6.90 -7.75
CA ALA A 30 -12.34 7.96 -8.76
C ALA A 30 -12.67 7.37 -10.13
N ASN A 31 -12.00 6.29 -10.53
CA ASN A 31 -12.28 5.63 -11.81
C ASN A 31 -13.69 5.03 -11.87
N LEU A 32 -14.18 4.43 -10.78
CA LEU A 32 -15.56 3.91 -10.72
C LEU A 32 -16.60 5.03 -10.79
N PHE A 33 -16.37 6.13 -10.06
CA PHE A 33 -17.23 7.29 -10.12
C PHE A 33 -17.28 7.86 -11.56
N MET A 34 -16.13 8.09 -12.17
CA MET A 34 -16.04 8.61 -13.54
C MET A 34 -16.66 7.67 -14.56
N ALA A 35 -16.47 6.35 -14.44
CA ALA A 35 -17.08 5.39 -15.35
C ALA A 35 -18.63 5.44 -15.29
N LYS A 36 -19.20 5.63 -14.09
CA LYS A 36 -20.65 5.80 -13.93
C LYS A 36 -21.13 7.12 -14.53
N LEU A 37 -20.39 8.19 -14.31
CA LEU A 37 -20.70 9.52 -14.84
C LEU A 37 -20.61 9.53 -16.36
N GLU A 38 -19.54 8.98 -16.94
CA GLU A 38 -19.35 8.83 -18.39
C GLU A 38 -20.49 8.06 -19.06
N LYS A 39 -20.87 6.94 -18.46
CA LYS A 39 -22.00 6.15 -18.96
C LYS A 39 -23.27 7.00 -18.99
N PHE A 40 -23.57 7.69 -17.91
CA PHE A 40 -24.73 8.57 -17.83
C PHE A 40 -24.66 9.71 -18.86
N MET A 41 -23.51 10.39 -19.01
CA MET A 41 -23.32 11.45 -19.99
C MET A 41 -23.52 10.95 -21.42
N LEU A 42 -22.92 9.82 -21.78
CA LEU A 42 -23.03 9.26 -23.14
C LEU A 42 -24.41 8.73 -23.46
N GLU A 43 -25.16 8.23 -22.46
CA GLU A 43 -26.56 7.78 -22.63
C GLU A 43 -27.51 8.97 -22.82
N ASN A 44 -27.30 10.08 -22.09
CA ASN A 44 -28.16 11.25 -22.11
C ASN A 44 -27.68 12.37 -23.06
N CYS A 45 -26.59 12.14 -23.79
CA CYS A 45 -26.10 13.11 -24.78
C CYS A 45 -27.13 13.31 -25.90
N PRO A 46 -27.46 14.58 -26.25
CA PRO A 46 -28.33 14.87 -27.37
C PRO A 46 -27.86 14.19 -28.65
N GLN A 47 -28.78 13.54 -29.39
CA GLN A 47 -28.43 12.75 -30.58
C GLN A 47 -27.80 13.60 -31.70
N ASN A 48 -28.17 14.89 -31.81
CA ASN A 48 -27.58 15.84 -32.72
C ASN A 48 -26.10 16.12 -32.43
N LEU A 49 -25.64 15.98 -31.20
CA LEU A 49 -24.24 16.15 -30.81
C LEU A 49 -23.52 14.79 -30.78
N LYS A 50 -24.17 13.76 -30.28
CA LYS A 50 -23.62 12.41 -30.13
C LYS A 50 -23.13 11.82 -31.46
N LYS A 51 -23.81 12.11 -32.58
CA LYS A 51 -23.43 11.64 -33.91
C LYS A 51 -22.01 12.07 -34.35
N PHE A 52 -21.48 13.16 -33.80
CA PHE A 52 -20.15 13.66 -34.09
C PHE A 52 -19.06 13.08 -33.22
N LEU A 53 -19.41 12.44 -32.08
CA LEU A 53 -18.44 11.81 -31.18
C LEU A 53 -18.04 10.45 -31.74
N PHE A 54 -16.86 10.39 -32.35
CA PHE A 54 -16.30 9.15 -32.91
C PHE A 54 -15.57 8.30 -31.86
N CYS A 55 -14.82 8.95 -30.95
CA CYS A 55 -14.04 8.24 -29.95
C CYS A 55 -14.00 9.03 -28.65
N TRP A 56 -14.11 8.32 -27.52
CA TRP A 56 -13.91 8.83 -26.17
C TRP A 56 -12.97 7.88 -25.42
N LYS A 57 -11.84 8.39 -24.94
CA LYS A 57 -10.87 7.65 -24.12
C LYS A 57 -10.47 8.48 -22.93
N ARG A 58 -10.45 7.88 -21.75
CA ARG A 58 -10.04 8.55 -20.52
C ARG A 58 -8.88 7.82 -19.85
N PHE A 59 -7.95 8.60 -19.32
CA PHE A 59 -6.91 8.14 -18.42
C PHE A 59 -6.98 8.97 -17.13
N ILE A 60 -7.60 8.41 -16.08
CA ILE A 60 -7.89 9.05 -14.78
C ILE A 60 -8.72 10.31 -14.97
N ASP A 61 -8.09 11.47 -15.07
CA ASP A 61 -8.66 12.81 -15.26
C ASP A 61 -8.54 13.32 -16.70
N ASP A 62 -7.51 12.91 -17.43
CA ASP A 62 -7.29 13.31 -18.82
C ASP A 62 -8.23 12.58 -19.78
N ILE A 63 -8.88 13.32 -20.69
CA ILE A 63 -9.80 12.78 -21.70
C ILE A 63 -9.28 13.12 -23.09
N LEU A 64 -9.23 12.11 -23.95
CA LEU A 64 -9.01 12.24 -25.37
C LEU A 64 -10.32 11.92 -26.11
N LEU A 65 -10.79 12.86 -26.92
CA LEU A 65 -11.94 12.63 -27.79
C LEU A 65 -11.59 12.88 -29.26
N ILE A 66 -12.27 12.17 -30.15
CA ILE A 66 -12.30 12.48 -31.58
C ILE A 66 -13.72 12.93 -31.91
N PHE A 67 -13.85 14.17 -32.32
CA PHE A 67 -15.11 14.82 -32.63
C PHE A 67 -15.10 15.28 -34.09
N CYS A 68 -16.08 14.84 -34.89
CA CYS A 68 -16.15 15.08 -36.32
C CYS A 68 -17.14 16.17 -36.70
N GLY A 69 -17.48 17.08 -35.77
CA GLY A 69 -18.37 18.23 -35.96
C GLY A 69 -17.62 19.53 -36.10
N SER A 70 -18.35 20.61 -36.24
CA SER A 70 -17.81 21.97 -36.18
C SER A 70 -17.38 22.34 -34.75
N TYR A 71 -16.61 23.42 -34.62
CA TYR A 71 -16.24 23.93 -33.29
C TYR A 71 -17.44 24.40 -32.48
N GLU A 72 -18.44 24.98 -33.13
CA GLU A 72 -19.70 25.37 -32.48
C GLU A 72 -20.45 24.19 -31.89
N GLU A 73 -20.41 23.03 -32.57
CA GLU A 73 -21.01 21.80 -32.09
C GLU A 73 -20.16 21.18 -30.97
N LEU A 74 -18.84 21.32 -31.01
CA LEU A 74 -17.92 20.90 -29.95
C LEU A 74 -18.13 21.75 -28.68
N ASP A 75 -18.30 23.08 -28.83
CA ASP A 75 -18.58 23.98 -27.72
C ASP A 75 -19.92 23.61 -27.04
N LYS A 76 -20.97 23.37 -27.83
CA LYS A 76 -22.26 22.89 -27.29
C LYS A 76 -22.14 21.53 -26.60
N PHE A 77 -21.28 20.65 -27.10
CA PHE A 77 -20.99 19.37 -26.46
C PHE A 77 -20.26 19.56 -25.14
N HIS A 78 -19.27 20.45 -25.07
CA HIS A 78 -18.55 20.81 -23.86
C HIS A 78 -19.47 21.44 -22.79
N GLU A 79 -20.36 22.37 -23.21
CA GLU A 79 -21.39 22.94 -22.33
C GLU A 79 -22.31 21.85 -21.77
N PHE A 80 -22.76 20.91 -22.62
CA PHE A 80 -23.54 19.77 -22.17
C PHE A 80 -22.80 18.95 -21.11
N LEU A 81 -21.53 18.58 -21.33
CA LEU A 81 -20.72 17.83 -20.36
C LEU A 81 -20.65 18.55 -19.02
N ASN A 82 -20.47 19.86 -19.04
CA ASN A 82 -20.40 20.70 -17.85
C ASN A 82 -21.74 20.94 -17.15
N SER A 83 -22.85 20.64 -17.82
CA SER A 83 -24.20 20.73 -17.23
C SER A 83 -24.63 19.48 -16.45
N VAL A 84 -24.02 18.32 -16.72
CA VAL A 84 -24.48 17.02 -16.24
C VAL A 84 -24.29 16.83 -14.72
N HIS A 85 -23.24 17.40 -14.15
CA HIS A 85 -22.95 17.20 -12.73
C HIS A 85 -22.58 18.52 -12.04
N PRO A 86 -23.13 18.82 -10.84
CA PRO A 86 -22.93 20.14 -10.20
C PRO A 86 -21.48 20.39 -9.75
N THR A 87 -20.76 19.35 -9.35
CA THR A 87 -19.40 19.47 -8.79
C THR A 87 -18.28 19.01 -9.73
N MET A 88 -18.61 18.37 -10.85
CA MET A 88 -17.63 17.96 -11.86
C MET A 88 -17.69 18.93 -13.02
N LYS A 89 -16.55 19.51 -13.31
CA LYS A 89 -16.36 20.42 -14.44
C LYS A 89 -15.20 19.94 -15.27
N PHE A 90 -15.33 20.06 -16.57
CA PHE A 90 -14.28 19.80 -17.54
C PHE A 90 -13.69 21.15 -17.92
N ASP A 91 -12.37 21.24 -17.87
CA ASP A 91 -11.64 22.41 -18.36
C ASP A 91 -11.80 22.54 -19.88
N ASP A 92 -11.40 23.67 -20.41
CA ASP A 92 -11.45 23.92 -21.86
C ASP A 92 -10.59 22.89 -22.60
N TYR A 93 -11.06 22.47 -23.77
CA TYR A 93 -10.32 21.49 -24.56
C TYR A 93 -9.09 22.12 -25.23
N GLU A 94 -7.98 21.38 -25.19
CA GLU A 94 -6.73 21.77 -25.83
C GLU A 94 -6.68 21.22 -27.26
N HIS A 95 -6.73 22.08 -28.24
CA HIS A 95 -6.56 21.76 -29.65
C HIS A 95 -5.87 22.89 -30.39
N ASP A 96 -4.69 22.63 -30.97
CA ASP A 96 -4.00 23.54 -31.85
C ASP A 96 -4.64 23.48 -33.25
N ARG A 97 -5.39 24.54 -33.60
CA ARG A 97 -6.13 24.62 -34.85
C ARG A 97 -5.21 24.79 -36.06
N GLU A 98 -4.07 25.45 -35.92
CA GLU A 98 -3.13 25.70 -37.01
C GLU A 98 -2.43 24.40 -37.44
N ASN A 99 -1.99 23.63 -36.48
CA ASN A 99 -1.28 22.38 -36.71
C ASN A 99 -2.18 21.15 -36.70
N ASN A 100 -3.47 21.30 -36.44
CA ASN A 100 -4.43 20.22 -36.25
C ASN A 100 -3.91 19.13 -35.28
N SER A 101 -3.47 19.58 -34.11
CA SER A 101 -2.80 18.75 -33.13
C SER A 101 -3.33 18.96 -31.72
N CYS A 102 -3.17 17.93 -30.89
CA CYS A 102 -3.45 18.02 -29.46
C CYS A 102 -2.42 17.21 -28.65
N ASN A 103 -2.27 17.58 -27.40
CA ASN A 103 -1.43 16.85 -26.47
C ASN A 103 -2.28 15.96 -25.56
N PHE A 104 -1.93 14.70 -25.45
CA PHE A 104 -2.56 13.76 -24.54
C PHE A 104 -1.52 12.92 -23.81
N LEU A 105 -1.41 13.10 -22.52
CA LEU A 105 -0.38 12.48 -21.68
C LEU A 105 1.04 12.83 -22.17
N ASP A 106 1.76 11.85 -22.70
CA ASP A 106 3.10 12.00 -23.29
C ASP A 106 3.11 11.94 -24.82
N LEU A 107 1.94 12.08 -25.43
CA LEU A 107 1.76 12.05 -26.87
C LEU A 107 1.39 13.45 -27.39
N ASN A 108 2.06 13.89 -28.43
CA ASN A 108 1.53 14.89 -29.36
C ASN A 108 0.86 14.13 -30.52
N ILE A 109 -0.42 14.36 -30.71
CA ILE A 109 -1.24 13.69 -31.73
C ILE A 109 -1.60 14.74 -32.79
N LYS A 110 -1.24 14.45 -34.04
CA LYS A 110 -1.47 15.34 -35.19
C LYS A 110 -2.17 14.58 -36.29
N ILE A 111 -3.03 15.26 -37.03
CA ILE A 111 -3.68 14.72 -38.23
C ILE A 111 -3.06 15.37 -39.48
N GLU A 112 -2.36 14.57 -40.27
CA GLU A 112 -1.76 14.98 -41.53
C GLU A 112 -2.18 14.00 -42.64
N ASN A 113 -2.63 14.53 -43.78
CA ASN A 113 -3.05 13.75 -44.95
C ASN A 113 -3.99 12.56 -44.58
N ASN A 114 -4.99 12.85 -43.75
CA ASN A 114 -5.94 11.85 -43.22
C ASN A 114 -5.29 10.69 -42.42
N LYS A 115 -4.09 10.89 -41.93
CA LYS A 115 -3.40 9.93 -41.06
C LYS A 115 -3.11 10.53 -39.71
N ILE A 116 -3.26 9.72 -38.66
CA ILE A 116 -2.88 10.11 -37.32
C ILE A 116 -1.37 9.88 -37.17
N ILE A 117 -0.67 10.98 -36.88
CA ILE A 117 0.76 10.97 -36.57
C ILE A 117 0.91 11.20 -35.06
N THR A 118 1.73 10.38 -34.43
CA THR A 118 2.03 10.51 -33.01
C THR A 118 3.50 10.75 -32.77
N ASP A 119 3.81 11.68 -31.89
CA ASP A 119 5.16 12.03 -31.47
C ASP A 119 5.24 12.19 -29.97
N LEU A 120 6.43 12.29 -29.41
CA LEU A 120 6.65 12.50 -27.98
C LEU A 120 6.32 13.95 -27.60
N TYR A 121 5.37 14.11 -26.66
CA TYR A 121 5.13 15.38 -26.00
C TYR A 121 5.87 15.45 -24.66
N ARG A 122 6.45 16.60 -24.37
CA ARG A 122 7.05 16.90 -23.07
C ARG A 122 6.55 18.25 -22.59
N LYS A 123 6.01 18.30 -21.38
CA LYS A 123 5.67 19.58 -20.75
C LYS A 123 6.95 20.44 -20.61
N GLU A 124 6.88 21.72 -20.87
CA GLU A 124 8.01 22.66 -20.73
C GLU A 124 8.65 22.62 -19.32
N THR A 125 7.80 22.42 -18.30
CA THR A 125 8.24 22.29 -16.91
C THR A 125 8.87 20.94 -16.58
N SER A 126 8.81 19.96 -17.50
CA SER A 126 9.31 18.61 -17.27
C SER A 126 10.83 18.58 -17.29
N LYS A 127 11.43 18.38 -16.12
CA LYS A 127 12.87 18.14 -16.01
C LYS A 127 13.13 16.63 -16.13
N PRO A 128 13.92 16.17 -17.10
CA PRO A 128 14.24 14.76 -17.24
C PRO A 128 15.11 14.30 -16.07
N SER A 129 14.51 13.59 -15.14
CA SER A 129 15.20 13.00 -14.00
C SER A 129 15.45 11.50 -14.24
N VAL A 130 16.50 11.20 -15.00
CA VAL A 130 16.97 9.81 -15.17
C VAL A 130 17.94 9.47 -14.05
N LEU A 131 17.91 8.22 -13.58
CA LEU A 131 18.85 7.72 -12.58
C LEU A 131 20.30 7.90 -13.07
N LEU A 132 21.18 8.41 -12.23
CA LEU A 132 22.60 8.57 -12.58
C LEU A 132 23.28 7.19 -12.64
N PRO A 133 24.20 6.94 -13.61
CA PRO A 133 24.98 5.71 -13.68
C PRO A 133 25.85 5.45 -12.44
N SER A 134 26.25 6.52 -11.74
CA SER A 134 27.00 6.46 -10.48
C SER A 134 26.15 6.09 -9.27
N SER A 135 24.84 6.01 -9.44
CA SER A 135 23.94 5.67 -8.34
C SER A 135 24.13 4.22 -7.89
N SER A 136 24.04 3.98 -6.58
CA SER A 136 24.20 2.65 -5.98
C SER A 136 23.00 1.76 -6.30
N HIS A 137 23.01 1.20 -7.52
CA HIS A 137 21.99 0.28 -8.04
C HIS A 137 22.65 -0.92 -8.76
N PRO A 138 21.97 -2.05 -8.91
CA PRO A 138 22.47 -3.14 -9.74
C PRO A 138 22.79 -2.68 -11.16
N LYS A 139 23.94 -3.09 -11.71
CA LYS A 139 24.46 -2.61 -13.01
C LYS A 139 23.48 -2.78 -14.19
N HIS A 140 22.65 -3.83 -14.16
CA HIS A 140 21.65 -4.06 -15.22
C HIS A 140 20.56 -2.97 -15.28
N ILE A 141 20.34 -2.20 -14.20
CA ILE A 141 19.31 -1.15 -14.17
C ILE A 141 19.68 0.00 -15.11
N THR A 142 20.94 0.40 -15.16
CA THR A 142 21.35 1.50 -16.03
C THR A 142 21.16 1.19 -17.52
N GLY A 143 21.52 -0.02 -17.96
CA GLY A 143 21.22 -0.49 -19.33
C GLY A 143 19.72 -0.57 -19.60
N ASN A 144 18.98 -1.15 -18.67
CA ASN A 144 17.51 -1.27 -18.80
C ASN A 144 16.81 0.10 -18.86
N ILE A 145 17.33 1.14 -18.21
CA ILE A 145 16.79 2.50 -18.32
C ILE A 145 16.94 3.01 -19.75
N VAL A 146 18.15 2.92 -20.33
CA VAL A 146 18.40 3.36 -21.71
C VAL A 146 17.52 2.61 -22.70
N TYR A 147 17.51 1.27 -22.59
CA TYR A 147 16.66 0.42 -23.43
C TYR A 147 15.17 0.77 -23.29
N SER A 148 14.67 0.95 -22.06
CA SER A 148 13.26 1.22 -21.82
C SER A 148 12.83 2.58 -22.37
N LEU A 149 13.69 3.59 -22.29
CA LEU A 149 13.43 4.89 -22.88
C LEU A 149 13.37 4.84 -24.39
N ALA A 150 14.35 4.18 -25.03
CA ALA A 150 14.35 3.97 -26.48
C ALA A 150 13.14 3.14 -26.96
N PHE A 151 12.80 2.09 -26.22
CA PHE A 151 11.63 1.24 -26.52
C PHE A 151 10.32 2.00 -26.38
N ARG A 152 10.24 2.95 -25.41
CA ARG A 152 9.09 3.85 -25.27
C ARG A 152 8.95 4.74 -26.49
N LEU A 153 10.04 5.31 -27.01
CA LEU A 153 10.03 6.12 -28.23
C LEU A 153 9.54 5.31 -29.45
N LEU A 154 9.99 4.07 -29.63
CA LEU A 154 9.49 3.18 -30.67
C LEU A 154 7.96 2.99 -30.61
N ARG A 155 7.37 2.98 -29.43
CA ARG A 155 5.92 2.85 -29.25
C ARG A 155 5.18 4.15 -29.51
N ILE A 156 5.78 5.29 -29.19
CA ILE A 156 5.19 6.63 -29.30
C ILE A 156 5.25 7.12 -30.74
N CYS A 157 6.43 7.16 -31.35
CA CYS A 157 6.61 7.76 -32.67
C CYS A 157 5.92 6.92 -33.77
N SER A 158 5.20 7.59 -34.66
CA SER A 158 4.46 6.92 -35.73
C SER A 158 5.31 6.57 -36.94
N ASN A 159 6.45 7.22 -37.15
CA ASN A 159 7.37 6.96 -38.26
C ASN A 159 8.82 6.91 -37.79
N GLU A 160 9.69 6.37 -38.66
CA GLU A 160 11.10 6.13 -38.36
C GLU A 160 11.90 7.44 -38.20
N THR A 161 11.57 8.46 -38.98
CA THR A 161 12.25 9.77 -38.92
C THR A 161 12.05 10.38 -37.53
N LEU A 162 10.80 10.51 -37.07
CA LEU A 162 10.50 11.01 -35.73
C LEU A 162 11.17 10.16 -34.63
N PHE A 163 11.19 8.85 -34.81
CA PHE A 163 11.85 7.96 -33.86
C PHE A 163 13.35 8.23 -33.75
N GLU A 164 14.06 8.36 -34.86
CA GLU A 164 15.51 8.65 -34.86
C GLU A 164 15.81 10.05 -34.33
N ASP A 165 15.01 11.05 -34.67
CA ASP A 165 15.14 12.42 -34.12
C ASP A 165 15.01 12.39 -32.60
N ARG A 166 13.99 11.71 -32.06
CA ARG A 166 13.78 11.57 -30.61
C ARG A 166 14.85 10.73 -29.91
N LEU A 167 15.44 9.74 -30.59
CA LEU A 167 16.63 9.04 -30.08
C LEU A 167 17.85 9.96 -29.99
N GLY A 168 18.04 10.82 -31.00
CA GLY A 168 19.09 11.84 -31.02
C GLY A 168 18.94 12.82 -29.85
N GLU A 169 17.73 13.33 -29.63
CA GLU A 169 17.42 14.19 -28.47
C GLU A 169 17.64 13.46 -27.14
N LEU A 170 17.18 12.21 -27.02
CA LEU A 170 17.37 11.41 -25.82
C LEU A 170 18.85 11.20 -25.51
N ARG A 171 19.65 10.89 -26.52
CA ARG A 171 21.10 10.70 -26.43
C ARG A 171 21.82 11.98 -25.96
N ASN A 172 21.65 13.04 -26.73
CA ASN A 172 22.44 14.26 -26.58
C ASN A 172 21.88 15.21 -25.52
N GLY A 173 20.55 15.31 -25.40
CA GLY A 173 19.89 16.19 -24.43
C GLY A 173 19.75 15.62 -23.03
N PHE A 174 19.78 14.29 -22.88
CA PHE A 174 19.43 13.68 -21.59
C PHE A 174 20.48 12.70 -21.07
N LEU A 175 20.90 11.73 -21.86
CA LEU A 175 21.75 10.64 -21.37
C LEU A 175 23.22 11.04 -21.25
N ILE A 176 23.79 11.70 -22.27
CA ILE A 176 25.18 12.18 -22.23
C ILE A 176 25.39 13.20 -21.11
N PRO A 177 24.55 14.24 -20.93
CA PRO A 177 24.68 15.19 -19.84
C PRO A 177 24.59 14.56 -18.45
N ARG A 178 23.99 13.37 -18.34
CA ARG A 178 23.92 12.59 -17.10
C ARG A 178 25.01 11.53 -16.95
N ASN A 179 26.10 11.65 -17.70
CA ASN A 179 27.27 10.78 -17.64
C ASN A 179 27.00 9.31 -18.04
N TYR A 180 25.98 9.04 -18.87
CA TYR A 180 25.87 7.73 -19.52
C TYR A 180 26.95 7.60 -20.58
N LYS A 181 27.64 6.44 -20.61
CA LYS A 181 28.67 6.18 -21.62
C LYS A 181 28.01 6.03 -22.99
N ALA A 182 28.50 6.77 -23.99
CA ALA A 182 28.00 6.72 -25.36
C ALA A 182 27.91 5.27 -25.90
N LYS A 183 28.96 4.45 -25.69
CA LYS A 183 28.96 3.04 -26.07
C LYS A 183 27.80 2.23 -25.49
N LEU A 184 27.40 2.51 -24.25
CA LEU A 184 26.23 1.85 -23.61
C LEU A 184 24.93 2.31 -24.28
N ILE A 185 24.79 3.62 -24.51
CA ILE A 185 23.61 4.21 -25.12
C ILE A 185 23.40 3.60 -26.52
N ASP A 186 24.45 3.66 -27.34
CA ASP A 186 24.41 3.19 -28.75
C ASP A 186 24.10 1.69 -28.80
N ALA A 187 24.70 0.88 -27.92
CA ALA A 187 24.42 -0.56 -27.83
C ALA A 187 22.98 -0.88 -27.44
N GLU A 188 22.35 -0.12 -26.52
CA GLU A 188 20.97 -0.34 -26.14
C GLU A 188 20.00 0.19 -27.20
N PHE A 189 20.32 1.28 -27.91
CA PHE A 189 19.55 1.77 -29.07
C PHE A 189 19.54 0.76 -30.20
N GLU A 190 20.68 0.17 -30.52
CA GLU A 190 20.78 -0.89 -31.54
C GLU A 190 19.90 -2.10 -31.20
N LYS A 191 19.80 -2.49 -29.93
CA LYS A 191 18.86 -3.55 -29.52
C LYS A 191 17.40 -3.22 -29.86
N VAL A 192 17.02 -1.96 -29.74
CA VAL A 192 15.66 -1.51 -30.06
C VAL A 192 15.46 -1.42 -31.59
N ARG A 193 16.45 -0.92 -32.33
CA ARG A 193 16.42 -0.88 -33.81
C ARG A 193 16.32 -2.28 -34.42
N ASN A 194 17.02 -3.24 -33.82
CA ASN A 194 17.11 -4.62 -34.29
C ASN A 194 16.02 -5.55 -33.68
N LEU A 195 14.94 -4.97 -33.16
CA LEU A 195 13.79 -5.78 -32.75
C LEU A 195 13.18 -6.51 -33.98
N PRO A 196 12.59 -7.70 -33.79
CA PRO A 196 11.99 -8.46 -34.91
C PRO A 196 10.96 -7.60 -35.66
N GLY A 197 11.03 -7.66 -37.00
CA GLY A 197 10.12 -6.97 -37.90
C GLY A 197 10.85 -6.37 -39.11
N ASP A 198 10.33 -6.59 -40.32
CA ASP A 198 10.94 -6.19 -41.58
C ASP A 198 10.85 -4.70 -41.85
N SER A 199 9.99 -3.97 -41.11
CA SER A 199 9.80 -2.53 -41.22
C SER A 199 9.62 -1.90 -39.87
N PHE A 200 9.80 -0.56 -39.79
CA PHE A 200 9.53 0.23 -38.60
C PHE A 200 8.10 0.02 -38.10
N THR A 201 7.11 0.03 -38.99
CA THR A 201 5.70 -0.17 -38.64
C THR A 201 5.46 -1.54 -38.01
N THR A 202 6.11 -2.59 -38.51
CA THR A 202 5.98 -3.93 -37.96
C THR A 202 6.64 -4.04 -36.59
N ARG A 203 7.84 -3.48 -36.41
CA ARG A 203 8.53 -3.40 -35.11
C ARG A 203 7.69 -2.64 -34.09
N ARG A 204 7.13 -1.48 -34.45
CA ARG A 204 6.25 -0.67 -33.63
C ARG A 204 4.99 -1.45 -33.22
N ARG A 205 4.34 -2.11 -34.17
CA ARG A 205 3.14 -2.92 -33.92
C ARG A 205 3.42 -4.04 -32.91
N GLN A 206 4.53 -4.76 -33.07
CA GLN A 206 4.94 -5.79 -32.12
C GLN A 206 5.26 -5.22 -30.73
N ALA A 207 5.90 -4.05 -30.67
CA ALA A 207 6.17 -3.35 -29.42
C ALA A 207 4.87 -2.92 -28.71
N LEU A 208 3.81 -2.58 -29.44
CA LEU A 208 2.48 -2.27 -28.90
C LEU A 208 1.73 -3.52 -28.42
N LEU A 209 1.84 -4.61 -29.16
CA LEU A 209 1.22 -5.91 -28.88
C LEU A 209 1.94 -6.66 -27.75
N LYS A 210 2.31 -6.04 -26.64
CA LYS A 210 2.98 -6.68 -25.52
C LYS A 210 2.49 -8.11 -25.28
N VAL A 211 3.18 -9.09 -25.87
CA VAL A 211 2.99 -10.48 -25.48
C VAL A 211 3.46 -10.59 -24.04
N LYS A 212 2.55 -10.90 -23.11
CA LYS A 212 2.92 -11.29 -21.75
C LYS A 212 3.88 -12.46 -21.90
N LYS A 213 5.18 -12.25 -21.57
CA LYS A 213 6.09 -13.39 -21.46
C LYS A 213 5.44 -14.34 -20.47
N THR A 214 5.09 -15.52 -20.92
CA THR A 214 4.69 -16.63 -20.08
C THR A 214 5.80 -16.81 -19.05
N ILE A 215 5.47 -16.78 -17.78
CA ILE A 215 6.43 -17.07 -16.72
C ILE A 215 6.82 -18.53 -16.95
N GLU A 216 8.05 -18.75 -17.43
CA GLU A 216 8.56 -20.09 -17.77
C GLU A 216 8.49 -21.06 -16.59
N ASP A 217 8.55 -20.53 -15.36
CA ASP A 217 8.43 -21.30 -14.12
C ASP A 217 7.72 -20.45 -13.06
N PRO A 218 6.39 -20.64 -12.87
CA PRO A 218 5.61 -19.89 -11.88
C PRO A 218 6.02 -20.23 -10.43
N HIS A 219 6.69 -21.34 -10.21
CA HIS A 219 7.14 -21.79 -8.88
C HIS A 219 8.61 -21.44 -8.60
N ARG A 220 9.26 -20.69 -9.48
CA ARG A 220 10.65 -20.29 -9.30
C ARG A 220 10.88 -19.55 -8.00
N ILE A 221 11.79 -20.06 -7.19
CA ILE A 221 12.14 -19.48 -5.89
C ILE A 221 12.85 -18.14 -6.11
N THR A 222 12.39 -17.12 -5.39
CA THR A 222 13.02 -15.81 -5.35
C THR A 222 13.77 -15.63 -4.02
N ALA A 223 15.08 -15.36 -4.10
CA ALA A 223 15.93 -15.04 -2.96
C ALA A 223 16.05 -13.51 -2.80
N PRO A 224 15.35 -12.89 -1.85
CA PRO A 224 15.46 -11.45 -1.62
C PRO A 224 16.76 -11.12 -0.89
N VAL A 225 17.55 -10.22 -1.48
CA VAL A 225 18.86 -9.79 -0.96
C VAL A 225 18.89 -8.25 -0.92
N ASP A 226 19.38 -7.67 0.17
CA ASP A 226 19.61 -6.23 0.21
C ASP A 226 20.80 -5.90 -0.69
N PHE A 227 20.62 -4.95 -1.62
CA PHE A 227 21.66 -4.62 -2.57
C PHE A 227 22.85 -3.93 -1.89
N ASN A 228 24.03 -4.45 -2.13
CA ASN A 228 25.30 -3.81 -1.79
C ASN A 228 26.25 -3.98 -2.98
N PRO A 229 26.84 -2.88 -3.50
CA PRO A 229 27.73 -2.92 -4.67
C PRO A 229 29.01 -3.75 -4.46
N HIS A 230 29.39 -3.99 -3.21
CA HIS A 230 30.58 -4.80 -2.85
C HIS A 230 30.28 -6.30 -2.71
N LEU A 231 29.01 -6.71 -2.77
CA LEU A 231 28.66 -8.13 -2.74
C LEU A 231 29.04 -8.83 -4.06
N PRO A 232 29.46 -10.09 -3.98
CA PRO A 232 29.66 -10.89 -5.17
C PRO A 232 28.35 -11.08 -5.93
N ASN A 233 28.43 -11.56 -7.17
CA ASN A 233 27.24 -11.81 -7.99
C ASN A 233 26.41 -12.96 -7.40
N ILE A 234 25.43 -12.62 -6.59
CA ILE A 234 24.55 -13.58 -5.91
C ILE A 234 23.82 -14.49 -6.91
N SER A 235 23.42 -13.97 -8.07
CA SER A 235 22.77 -14.80 -9.11
C SER A 235 23.68 -15.92 -9.63
N GLN A 236 24.98 -15.64 -9.78
CA GLN A 236 25.94 -16.68 -10.18
C GLN A 236 26.15 -17.71 -9.08
N ILE A 237 26.24 -17.27 -7.83
CA ILE A 237 26.35 -18.16 -6.66
C ILE A 237 25.13 -19.10 -6.60
N LEU A 238 23.92 -18.56 -6.68
CA LEU A 238 22.69 -19.33 -6.67
C LEU A 238 22.64 -20.36 -7.82
N LYS A 239 23.02 -19.98 -9.03
CA LYS A 239 23.09 -20.89 -10.18
C LYS A 239 24.12 -22.02 -9.96
N LYS A 240 25.31 -21.69 -9.42
CA LYS A 240 26.35 -22.68 -9.12
C LYS A 240 25.86 -23.71 -8.09
N HIS A 241 25.26 -23.25 -7.00
CA HIS A 241 24.76 -24.15 -5.95
C HIS A 241 23.55 -24.96 -6.40
N HIS A 242 22.64 -24.38 -7.19
CA HIS A 242 21.53 -25.12 -7.79
C HIS A 242 22.05 -26.26 -8.68
N LYS A 243 23.05 -26.01 -9.53
CA LYS A 243 23.67 -27.05 -10.36
C LYS A 243 24.31 -28.15 -9.52
N ALA A 244 25.06 -27.78 -8.46
CA ALA A 244 25.66 -28.74 -7.55
C ALA A 244 24.60 -29.57 -6.78
N MET A 245 23.50 -28.94 -6.39
CA MET A 245 22.39 -29.65 -5.73
C MET A 245 21.77 -30.71 -6.66
N LEU A 246 21.53 -30.38 -7.93
CA LEU A 246 20.95 -31.32 -8.88
C LEU A 246 21.89 -32.50 -9.18
N ILE A 247 23.21 -32.30 -9.14
CA ILE A 247 24.19 -33.38 -9.28
C ILE A 247 24.13 -34.34 -8.09
N ASN A 248 24.06 -33.80 -6.86
CA ASN A 248 24.09 -34.60 -5.64
C ASN A 248 22.71 -35.19 -5.24
N ALA A 249 21.63 -34.59 -5.73
CA ALA A 249 20.25 -34.99 -5.43
C ALA A 249 19.35 -34.79 -6.66
N PRO A 250 19.46 -35.66 -7.68
CA PRO A 250 18.74 -35.48 -8.96
C PRO A 250 17.21 -35.45 -8.80
N TYR A 251 16.67 -36.14 -7.79
CA TYR A 251 15.24 -36.19 -7.48
C TYR A 251 14.64 -34.81 -7.16
N LEU A 252 15.47 -33.85 -6.73
CA LEU A 252 15.02 -32.47 -6.49
C LEU A 252 14.80 -31.68 -7.79
N GLY A 253 15.25 -32.20 -8.94
CA GLY A 253 15.08 -31.52 -10.24
C GLY A 253 13.63 -31.35 -10.66
N GLU A 254 12.74 -32.24 -10.26
CA GLU A 254 11.30 -32.11 -10.51
C GLU A 254 10.68 -30.95 -9.74
N MET A 255 11.14 -30.74 -8.50
CA MET A 255 10.65 -29.68 -7.61
C MET A 255 11.31 -28.31 -7.91
N PHE A 256 12.60 -28.32 -8.26
CA PHE A 256 13.40 -27.10 -8.48
C PHE A 256 13.90 -27.03 -9.94
N LYS A 257 12.99 -26.92 -10.89
CA LYS A 257 13.30 -26.90 -12.34
C LYS A 257 14.23 -25.77 -12.74
N SER A 258 14.08 -24.60 -12.10
CA SER A 258 14.86 -23.39 -12.41
C SER A 258 15.71 -22.96 -11.22
N PRO A 259 16.94 -22.43 -11.45
CA PRO A 259 17.76 -21.89 -10.37
C PRO A 259 17.04 -20.72 -9.69
N PRO A 260 17.19 -20.57 -8.37
CA PRO A 260 16.64 -19.41 -7.65
C PRO A 260 17.10 -18.09 -8.27
N MET A 261 16.24 -17.10 -8.25
CA MET A 261 16.52 -15.77 -8.77
C MET A 261 16.81 -14.78 -7.63
N ALA A 262 17.95 -14.09 -7.70
CA ALA A 262 18.22 -13.01 -6.77
C ALA A 262 17.27 -11.82 -7.04
N SER A 263 16.54 -11.38 -6.03
CA SER A 263 15.70 -10.18 -6.06
C SER A 263 16.34 -9.12 -5.16
N TYR A 264 16.91 -8.09 -5.75
CA TYR A 264 17.57 -7.05 -4.99
C TYR A 264 16.56 -6.09 -4.38
N ARG A 265 16.72 -5.82 -3.07
CA ARG A 265 15.97 -4.80 -2.33
C ARG A 265 16.83 -3.56 -2.16
N GLN A 266 16.19 -2.41 -2.13
CA GLN A 266 16.86 -1.17 -1.76
C GLN A 266 17.23 -1.22 -0.27
N PRO A 267 18.53 -1.03 0.10
CA PRO A 267 18.92 -0.91 1.49
C PRO A 267 18.33 0.36 2.13
N PRO A 268 18.29 0.44 3.46
CA PRO A 268 17.90 1.67 4.14
C PRO A 268 18.77 2.83 3.70
N ASN A 269 18.19 3.92 3.21
CA ASN A 269 18.92 5.10 2.83
C ASN A 269 19.16 6.03 4.04
N LEU A 270 20.11 6.97 3.90
CA LEU A 270 20.44 7.93 4.95
C LEU A 270 19.21 8.72 5.43
N ARG A 271 18.31 9.09 4.54
CA ARG A 271 17.07 9.76 4.91
C ARG A 271 16.23 8.92 5.87
N ARG A 272 16.08 7.61 5.61
CA ARG A 272 15.37 6.70 6.52
C ARG A 272 16.09 6.48 7.85
N MET A 273 17.42 6.61 7.85
CA MET A 273 18.24 6.41 9.04
C MET A 273 18.26 7.68 9.92
N VAL A 274 18.33 8.86 9.29
CA VAL A 274 18.51 10.16 9.97
C VAL A 274 17.19 10.87 10.20
N CYS A 275 16.32 10.94 9.18
CA CYS A 275 15.01 11.59 9.27
C CYS A 275 13.99 10.61 9.86
N LYS A 276 14.08 10.36 11.15
CA LYS A 276 13.00 9.68 11.89
C LYS A 276 11.93 10.70 12.20
N SER A 277 10.88 10.74 11.40
CA SER A 277 9.68 11.46 11.77
C SER A 277 9.17 10.92 13.10
N LYS A 278 9.07 11.77 14.12
CA LYS A 278 8.46 11.38 15.41
C LYS A 278 6.97 11.10 15.30
N LEU A 279 6.33 11.54 14.22
CA LEU A 279 4.91 11.35 13.95
C LEU A 279 4.54 9.88 13.64
N PHE A 280 5.47 9.13 13.07
CA PHE A 280 5.28 7.69 12.86
C PHE A 280 6.55 6.98 13.29
N PRO A 281 6.60 6.38 14.49
CA PRO A 281 7.66 5.44 14.80
C PRO A 281 7.60 4.35 13.74
N VAL A 282 8.54 4.39 12.79
CA VAL A 282 8.76 3.25 11.87
C VAL A 282 9.05 2.07 12.78
N GLY A 283 8.07 1.19 12.88
CA GLY A 283 8.21 -0.01 13.69
C GLY A 283 9.54 -0.65 13.38
N LYS A 284 10.33 -0.92 14.42
CA LYS A 284 11.56 -1.70 14.34
C LYS A 284 11.31 -2.84 13.37
N ASN A 285 12.17 -2.98 12.36
CA ASN A 285 12.12 -4.00 11.32
C ASN A 285 11.43 -5.26 11.82
N LYS A 286 10.16 -5.43 11.48
CA LYS A 286 9.59 -6.76 11.49
C LYS A 286 10.33 -7.48 10.37
N LYS A 287 11.36 -8.27 10.72
CA LYS A 287 11.79 -9.37 9.88
C LYS A 287 10.50 -10.05 9.42
N LEU A 288 10.22 -9.97 8.13
CA LEU A 288 9.22 -10.83 7.53
C LEU A 288 9.76 -12.27 7.65
N MET A 289 9.58 -12.85 8.82
CA MET A 289 9.66 -14.30 8.92
C MET A 289 8.38 -14.84 8.24
N ARG A 290 8.50 -15.19 6.98
CA ARG A 290 7.60 -16.16 6.37
C ARG A 290 7.76 -17.46 7.14
N GLY A 291 6.69 -17.95 7.65
CA GLY A 291 6.59 -19.31 8.19
C GLY A 291 6.43 -19.34 9.68
N THR A 292 5.25 -19.53 10.05
CA THR A 292 4.58 -20.24 11.13
C THR A 292 3.41 -19.42 11.66
N HIS A 293 2.30 -20.05 11.92
CA HIS A 293 1.01 -19.54 12.43
C HIS A 293 1.05 -18.78 13.78
N LYS A 294 2.18 -18.18 14.16
CA LYS A 294 2.37 -17.47 15.45
C LYS A 294 1.77 -16.07 15.51
N ASN A 295 1.35 -15.47 14.40
CA ASN A 295 0.88 -14.08 14.32
C ASN A 295 -0.60 -13.92 13.91
N ALA A 296 -1.43 -14.92 14.12
CA ALA A 296 -2.87 -14.74 13.98
C ALA A 296 -3.37 -13.74 15.05
N PRO A 297 -4.29 -12.80 14.69
CA PRO A 297 -4.92 -11.93 15.66
C PRO A 297 -5.53 -12.75 16.80
N GLY A 298 -5.61 -12.15 17.98
CA GLY A 298 -6.19 -12.78 19.15
C GLY A 298 -5.25 -12.73 20.35
N TRP A 299 -5.81 -13.06 21.50
CA TRP A 299 -5.09 -13.26 22.75
C TRP A 299 -4.45 -14.65 22.77
N LYS A 300 -3.16 -14.69 23.16
CA LYS A 300 -2.42 -15.95 23.32
C LYS A 300 -1.56 -15.94 24.58
N LYS A 301 -1.60 -17.02 25.34
CA LYS A 301 -0.66 -17.27 26.43
C LYS A 301 0.77 -17.25 25.87
N CYS A 302 1.72 -16.64 26.59
CA CYS A 302 3.06 -16.40 26.04
C CYS A 302 3.91 -17.68 25.87
N GLY A 303 3.45 -18.83 26.36
CA GLY A 303 4.11 -20.14 26.17
C GLY A 303 5.47 -20.32 26.88
N LYS A 304 5.89 -19.35 27.68
CA LYS A 304 7.11 -19.38 28.51
C LYS A 304 6.70 -19.77 29.94
N ASN A 305 7.67 -20.08 30.81
CA ASN A 305 7.42 -20.28 32.25
C ASN A 305 6.93 -18.97 32.91
N CYS A 306 5.76 -18.51 32.50
CA CYS A 306 5.16 -17.27 32.94
C CYS A 306 4.23 -17.51 34.12
N LYS A 307 4.56 -16.94 35.28
CA LYS A 307 3.79 -17.08 36.53
C LYS A 307 2.38 -16.48 36.45
N ILE A 308 2.08 -15.72 35.39
CA ILE A 308 0.79 -15.04 35.16
C ILE A 308 -0.12 -15.79 34.19
N CYS A 309 0.42 -16.64 33.29
CA CYS A 309 -0.41 -17.41 32.36
C CYS A 309 -1.51 -18.27 33.05
N PRO A 310 -1.37 -18.82 34.27
CA PRO A 310 -2.47 -19.49 34.98
C PRO A 310 -3.66 -18.58 35.32
N PHE A 311 -3.43 -17.27 35.42
CA PHE A 311 -4.43 -16.25 35.73
C PHE A 311 -5.00 -15.53 34.46
N THR A 312 -4.79 -16.12 33.31
CA THR A 312 -5.28 -15.58 32.04
C THR A 312 -6.32 -16.51 31.43
N LEU A 313 -7.19 -15.92 30.59
CA LEU A 313 -8.11 -16.69 29.74
C LEU A 313 -7.32 -17.56 28.76
N ASP A 314 -7.94 -18.61 28.26
CA ASP A 314 -7.37 -19.43 27.20
C ASP A 314 -7.21 -18.66 25.91
N ASN A 315 -6.44 -19.18 24.97
CA ASN A 315 -6.22 -18.53 23.69
C ASN A 315 -7.56 -18.32 22.99
N THR A 316 -7.85 -17.06 22.67
CA THR A 316 -9.10 -16.66 22.01
C THR A 316 -8.88 -15.46 21.11
N ASP A 317 -9.68 -15.29 20.07
CA ASP A 317 -9.73 -14.12 19.22
C ASP A 317 -10.91 -13.19 19.54
N GLU A 318 -11.79 -13.60 20.47
CA GLU A 318 -12.93 -12.78 20.91
C GLU A 318 -13.20 -12.92 22.40
N VAL A 319 -13.86 -11.93 22.97
CA VAL A 319 -14.33 -11.93 24.35
C VAL A 319 -15.66 -11.23 24.46
N THR A 320 -16.57 -11.81 25.26
CA THR A 320 -17.91 -11.26 25.51
C THR A 320 -17.97 -10.74 26.93
N GLY A 321 -18.45 -9.50 27.11
CA GLY A 321 -18.73 -8.89 28.39
C GLY A 321 -19.85 -9.62 29.10
N LEU A 322 -19.74 -9.78 30.41
CA LEU A 322 -20.72 -10.53 31.22
C LEU A 322 -22.04 -9.76 31.35
N ALA A 323 -21.92 -8.47 31.65
CA ALA A 323 -23.08 -7.61 31.88
C ALA A 323 -23.69 -7.07 30.58
N SER A 324 -22.87 -6.57 29.68
CA SER A 324 -23.31 -5.92 28.43
C SER A 324 -23.67 -6.89 27.31
N GLY A 325 -23.18 -8.14 27.34
CA GLY A 325 -23.25 -9.06 26.21
C GLY A 325 -22.46 -8.62 24.97
N TYR A 326 -21.68 -7.51 25.06
CA TYR A 326 -20.88 -7.01 23.95
C TYR A 326 -19.75 -7.98 23.60
N ASN A 327 -19.73 -8.41 22.35
CA ASN A 327 -18.65 -9.27 21.83
C ASN A 327 -17.57 -8.43 21.16
N HIS A 328 -16.34 -8.51 21.67
CA HIS A 328 -15.17 -7.84 21.14
C HIS A 328 -14.24 -8.82 20.42
N LYS A 329 -13.97 -8.57 19.13
CA LYS A 329 -12.98 -9.31 18.36
C LYS A 329 -11.60 -8.66 18.47
N ILE A 330 -10.62 -9.42 18.97
CA ILE A 330 -9.23 -8.96 19.16
C ILE A 330 -8.52 -8.96 17.79
N LYS A 331 -8.26 -7.79 17.26
CA LYS A 331 -7.73 -7.59 15.88
C LYS A 331 -6.20 -7.67 15.77
N GLN A 332 -5.50 -7.84 16.87
CA GLN A 332 -4.04 -7.80 16.94
C GLN A 332 -3.53 -9.03 17.70
N PRO A 333 -2.33 -9.55 17.36
CA PRO A 333 -1.70 -10.58 18.17
C PRO A 333 -1.21 -9.97 19.47
N VAL A 334 -1.79 -10.36 20.59
CA VAL A 334 -1.48 -9.86 21.94
C VAL A 334 -1.15 -11.02 22.89
N THR A 335 -0.22 -10.78 23.83
CA THR A 335 0.27 -11.77 24.79
C THR A 335 0.53 -11.12 26.15
N CYS A 336 0.95 -11.91 27.12
CA CYS A 336 1.38 -11.42 28.45
C CYS A 336 2.49 -10.35 28.39
N ASP A 337 3.31 -10.35 27.35
CA ASP A 337 4.41 -9.38 27.16
C ASP A 337 4.00 -8.11 26.40
N SER A 338 2.73 -7.97 26.03
CA SER A 338 2.23 -6.76 25.34
C SER A 338 2.22 -5.54 26.28
N GLU A 339 2.68 -4.41 25.76
CA GLU A 339 2.77 -3.12 26.46
C GLU A 339 1.83 -2.10 25.82
N ASN A 340 1.48 -1.03 26.54
CA ASN A 340 0.51 -0.02 26.10
C ASN A 340 -0.82 -0.66 25.72
N VAL A 341 -1.46 -1.32 26.66
CA VAL A 341 -2.63 -2.17 26.40
C VAL A 341 -3.85 -1.74 27.20
N ILE A 342 -5.01 -1.95 26.59
CA ILE A 342 -6.28 -2.05 27.29
C ILE A 342 -6.51 -3.53 27.58
N TYR A 343 -6.78 -3.86 28.82
CA TYR A 343 -6.98 -5.20 29.28
C TYR A 343 -8.33 -5.36 29.98
N TYR A 344 -8.75 -6.59 30.06
CA TYR A 344 -9.98 -7.02 30.71
C TYR A 344 -9.65 -8.17 31.66
N TRP A 345 -10.30 -8.20 32.81
CA TRP A 345 -10.34 -9.39 33.63
C TRP A 345 -11.71 -9.64 34.22
N LYS A 346 -12.01 -10.89 34.57
CA LYS A 346 -13.25 -11.32 35.19
C LYS A 346 -13.02 -12.37 36.24
N CYS A 347 -13.99 -12.53 37.15
CA CYS A 347 -14.06 -13.66 38.07
C CYS A 347 -14.73 -14.85 37.38
N ILE A 348 -14.15 -16.06 37.53
CA ILE A 348 -14.70 -17.30 36.98
C ILE A 348 -15.26 -18.21 38.05
N LYS A 349 -15.51 -17.72 39.27
CA LYS A 349 -16.14 -18.51 40.35
C LYS A 349 -17.56 -18.89 39.96
N ASN A 350 -17.91 -20.18 40.07
CA ASN A 350 -19.29 -20.62 39.92
C ASN A 350 -20.15 -20.01 41.02
N ASN A 351 -21.31 -19.46 40.68
CA ASN A 351 -22.22 -18.74 41.57
C ASN A 351 -21.52 -17.57 42.28
N CYS A 352 -20.80 -16.72 41.50
CA CYS A 352 -20.27 -15.48 42.01
C CYS A 352 -21.43 -14.58 42.43
N GLU A 353 -21.43 -14.06 43.65
CA GLU A 353 -22.49 -13.19 44.19
C GLU A 353 -22.59 -11.87 43.40
N ASP A 354 -21.49 -11.43 42.81
CA ASP A 354 -21.44 -10.23 41.99
C ASP A 354 -21.66 -10.50 40.47
N TYR A 355 -22.11 -11.71 40.11
CA TYR A 355 -22.38 -11.99 38.69
C TYR A 355 -23.69 -11.32 38.22
N PRO A 356 -23.71 -10.67 37.04
CA PRO A 356 -22.64 -10.55 36.00
C PRO A 356 -21.63 -9.42 36.24
N GLU A 357 -21.71 -8.69 37.34
CA GLU A 357 -20.95 -7.46 37.63
C GLU A 357 -19.49 -7.71 38.08
N CYS A 358 -18.99 -8.93 37.90
CA CYS A 358 -17.67 -9.33 38.37
C CYS A 358 -16.59 -9.22 37.29
N GLU A 359 -16.62 -8.13 36.51
CA GLU A 359 -15.67 -7.85 35.43
C GLU A 359 -15.10 -6.43 35.54
N TYR A 360 -13.92 -6.22 34.93
CA TYR A 360 -13.19 -4.97 34.98
C TYR A 360 -12.41 -4.73 33.70
N VAL A 361 -12.40 -3.48 33.23
CA VAL A 361 -11.59 -2.98 32.14
C VAL A 361 -10.55 -2.01 32.70
N GLY A 362 -9.30 -2.11 32.25
CA GLY A 362 -8.26 -1.19 32.68
C GLY A 362 -7.19 -0.98 31.63
N GLN A 363 -6.28 -0.07 31.89
CA GLN A 363 -5.16 0.24 31.03
C GLN A 363 -3.80 0.06 31.72
N THR A 364 -2.76 -0.18 30.94
CA THR A 364 -1.38 -0.10 31.44
C THR A 364 -0.41 0.24 30.31
N LYS A 365 0.60 1.06 30.64
CA LYS A 365 1.74 1.32 29.77
C LYS A 365 2.80 0.23 29.86
N ARG A 366 2.86 -0.46 30.99
CA ARG A 366 3.79 -1.56 31.29
C ARG A 366 3.31 -2.85 30.61
N LYS A 367 4.10 -3.91 30.73
CA LYS A 367 3.68 -5.25 30.26
C LYS A 367 2.41 -5.69 31.01
N PHE A 368 1.48 -6.26 30.26
CA PHE A 368 0.23 -6.77 30.82
C PHE A 368 0.47 -7.73 32.01
N LYS A 369 1.48 -8.61 31.90
CA LYS A 369 1.82 -9.55 32.96
C LYS A 369 2.16 -8.87 34.30
N ASP A 370 2.80 -7.69 34.26
CA ASP A 370 3.20 -6.97 35.46
C ASP A 370 1.96 -6.34 36.12
N ARG A 371 1.06 -5.77 35.31
CA ARG A 371 -0.20 -5.21 35.82
C ARG A 371 -1.16 -6.27 36.35
N LEU A 372 -1.30 -7.40 35.66
CA LEU A 372 -2.13 -8.51 36.15
C LEU A 372 -1.55 -9.17 37.41
N ALA A 373 -0.23 -9.14 37.59
CA ALA A 373 0.42 -9.59 38.84
C ALA A 373 0.04 -8.68 40.02
N GLU A 374 -0.06 -7.37 39.81
CA GLU A 374 -0.54 -6.42 40.84
C GLU A 374 -1.99 -6.75 41.26
N HIS A 375 -2.90 -6.91 40.28
CA HIS A 375 -4.28 -7.32 40.55
C HIS A 375 -4.37 -8.63 41.31
N ARG A 376 -3.51 -9.60 41.01
CA ARG A 376 -3.41 -10.88 41.75
C ARG A 376 -2.93 -10.69 43.20
N ASP A 377 -2.04 -9.73 43.41
CA ASP A 377 -1.37 -9.57 44.73
C ASP A 377 -2.09 -8.54 45.63
N TYR A 378 -3.03 -7.71 45.12
CA TYR A 378 -3.83 -6.79 45.93
C TYR A 378 -4.64 -7.48 47.05
N PRO A 379 -5.36 -8.58 46.82
CA PRO A 379 -6.05 -9.32 47.90
C PRO A 379 -5.12 -9.85 48.97
N LYS A 380 -3.89 -10.22 48.64
CA LYS A 380 -2.90 -10.71 49.60
C LYS A 380 -2.30 -9.61 50.49
N ARG A 381 -2.38 -8.35 50.02
CA ARG A 381 -1.85 -7.17 50.69
C ARG A 381 -2.94 -6.34 51.34
N ASP A 382 -4.19 -6.88 51.42
CA ASP A 382 -5.37 -6.20 51.95
C ASP A 382 -5.64 -4.81 51.34
N VAL A 383 -5.28 -4.63 50.02
CA VAL A 383 -5.55 -3.37 49.31
C VAL A 383 -6.98 -3.43 48.80
N LEU A 384 -7.95 -3.11 49.67
CA LEU A 384 -9.38 -3.22 49.37
C LEU A 384 -9.92 -2.10 48.49
N THR A 385 -9.17 -1.01 48.32
CA THR A 385 -9.51 0.14 47.46
C THR A 385 -9.41 -0.20 45.98
N GLU A 386 -8.63 -1.21 45.63
CA GLU A 386 -8.53 -1.68 44.25
C GLU A 386 -9.60 -2.74 43.92
N PRO A 387 -10.22 -2.71 42.74
CA PRO A 387 -11.35 -3.59 42.37
C PRO A 387 -11.09 -5.07 42.59
N SER A 388 -9.89 -5.55 42.24
CA SER A 388 -9.52 -6.94 42.46
C SER A 388 -9.27 -7.26 43.94
N GLY A 389 -8.74 -6.30 44.70
CA GLY A 389 -8.59 -6.43 46.15
C GLY A 389 -9.95 -6.56 46.87
N GLY A 390 -10.87 -5.64 46.61
CA GLY A 390 -12.22 -5.66 47.20
C GLY A 390 -13.03 -6.91 46.79
N HIS A 391 -12.91 -7.38 45.55
CA HIS A 391 -13.68 -8.53 45.04
C HIS A 391 -13.14 -9.88 45.56
N PHE A 392 -11.82 -10.14 45.43
CA PHE A 392 -11.25 -11.46 45.73
C PHE A 392 -10.94 -11.72 47.22
N THR A 393 -11.19 -10.74 48.10
CA THR A 393 -11.19 -10.90 49.55
C THR A 393 -12.56 -11.29 50.14
N LYS A 394 -13.63 -11.20 49.34
CA LYS A 394 -14.98 -11.61 49.73
C LYS A 394 -15.02 -13.09 50.10
N ARG A 395 -15.94 -13.47 51.03
CA ARG A 395 -16.12 -14.82 51.50
C ARG A 395 -16.33 -15.79 50.33
N GLY A 396 -15.54 -16.88 50.30
CA GLY A 396 -15.61 -17.90 49.26
C GLY A 396 -14.95 -17.51 47.92
N HIS A 397 -14.38 -16.30 47.79
CA HIS A 397 -13.56 -15.94 46.64
C HIS A 397 -12.08 -16.24 46.87
N ASN A 398 -11.35 -16.46 45.78
CA ASN A 398 -9.91 -16.65 45.81
C ASN A 398 -9.32 -16.07 44.55
N VAL A 399 -8.11 -15.61 44.64
CA VAL A 399 -7.33 -15.08 43.48
C VAL A 399 -7.21 -16.07 42.33
N SER A 400 -7.32 -17.39 42.61
CA SER A 400 -7.36 -18.43 41.56
C SER A 400 -8.55 -18.30 40.60
N HIS A 401 -9.58 -17.55 40.97
CA HIS A 401 -10.74 -17.24 40.10
C HIS A 401 -10.51 -16.05 39.15
N LEU A 402 -9.41 -15.31 39.29
CA LEU A 402 -9.07 -14.21 38.39
C LEU A 402 -8.68 -14.74 37.00
N ARG A 403 -9.28 -14.20 35.93
CA ARG A 403 -8.87 -14.49 34.57
C ARG A 403 -8.84 -13.20 33.75
N GLY A 404 -7.66 -12.88 33.21
CA GLY A 404 -7.46 -11.67 32.42
C GLY A 404 -6.98 -11.93 31.02
N LEU A 405 -7.15 -10.96 30.13
CA LEU A 405 -6.59 -10.93 28.78
C LEU A 405 -6.39 -9.48 28.29
N VAL A 406 -5.70 -9.32 27.18
CA VAL A 406 -5.54 -8.02 26.51
C VAL A 406 -6.59 -7.87 25.40
N LEU A 407 -7.38 -6.79 25.45
CA LEU A 407 -8.37 -6.44 24.44
C LEU A 407 -7.73 -5.77 23.21
N GLU A 408 -6.84 -4.82 23.48
CA GLU A 408 -6.20 -4.03 22.44
C GLU A 408 -4.81 -3.57 22.86
N GLN A 409 -3.87 -3.57 21.92
CA GLN A 409 -2.58 -2.90 22.08
C GLN A 409 -2.63 -1.54 21.37
N VAL A 410 -2.48 -0.46 22.12
CA VAL A 410 -2.47 0.90 21.59
C VAL A 410 -1.06 1.23 21.08
N ARG A 411 -0.96 1.61 19.81
CA ARG A 411 0.34 1.86 19.15
C ARG A 411 1.03 3.15 19.62
N ASN A 412 0.28 4.05 20.24
CA ASN A 412 0.80 5.31 20.74
C ASN A 412 0.85 5.27 22.27
N SER A 413 1.99 5.65 22.85
CA SER A 413 2.20 5.71 24.30
C SER A 413 1.65 7.00 24.95
N ASP A 414 0.91 7.82 24.20
CA ASP A 414 0.26 9.01 24.73
C ASP A 414 -0.76 8.61 25.81
N PRO A 415 -0.64 9.15 27.05
CA PRO A 415 -1.57 8.84 28.13
C PRO A 415 -3.03 9.18 27.82
N PHE A 416 -3.25 10.24 27.06
CA PHE A 416 -4.60 10.69 26.71
C PHE A 416 -5.28 9.68 25.77
N ILE A 417 -4.57 9.17 24.77
CA ILE A 417 -5.10 8.16 23.85
C ILE A 417 -5.39 6.86 24.59
N LEU A 418 -4.50 6.46 25.48
CA LEU A 418 -4.68 5.23 26.26
C LEU A 418 -5.91 5.34 27.18
N LYS A 419 -6.08 6.48 27.86
CA LYS A 419 -7.25 6.76 28.71
C LYS A 419 -8.56 6.83 27.90
N SER A 420 -8.54 7.47 26.74
CA SER A 420 -9.69 7.52 25.83
C SER A 420 -10.12 6.14 25.34
N ARG A 421 -9.16 5.26 25.04
CA ARG A 421 -9.46 3.88 24.64
C ARG A 421 -10.00 3.04 25.79
N GLU A 422 -9.46 3.18 26.99
CA GLU A 422 -9.99 2.56 28.20
C GLU A 422 -11.45 2.96 28.43
N HIS A 423 -11.74 4.26 28.42
CA HIS A 423 -13.10 4.78 28.59
C HIS A 423 -14.08 4.20 27.55
N MET A 424 -13.66 4.14 26.28
CA MET A 424 -14.46 3.52 25.22
C MET A 424 -14.80 2.05 25.55
N PHE A 425 -13.84 1.28 26.07
CA PHE A 425 -14.08 -0.13 26.39
C PHE A 425 -14.92 -0.27 27.70
N ILE A 426 -14.71 0.60 28.70
CA ILE A 426 -15.57 0.66 29.89
C ILE A 426 -17.04 0.86 29.48
N GLN A 427 -17.32 1.76 28.54
CA GLN A 427 -18.68 1.99 28.03
C GLN A 427 -19.21 0.78 27.26
N LYS A 428 -18.40 0.14 26.38
CA LYS A 428 -18.85 -1.00 25.59
C LYS A 428 -19.13 -2.24 26.41
N PHE A 429 -18.33 -2.49 27.43
CA PHE A 429 -18.51 -3.60 28.37
C PHE A 429 -19.52 -3.24 29.47
N ASP A 430 -19.93 -1.97 29.56
CA ASP A 430 -20.78 -1.40 30.62
C ASP A 430 -20.25 -1.70 32.03
N SER A 431 -18.92 -1.77 32.14
CA SER A 431 -18.25 -2.19 33.38
C SER A 431 -18.20 -1.09 34.46
N TYR A 432 -18.67 0.11 34.17
CA TYR A 432 -18.89 1.17 35.15
C TYR A 432 -20.23 1.03 35.87
N ARG A 433 -21.32 0.76 35.14
CA ARG A 433 -22.67 0.60 35.70
C ARG A 433 -22.91 -0.77 36.29
N HIS A 434 -22.37 -1.79 35.60
CA HIS A 434 -22.60 -3.19 35.85
C HIS A 434 -21.28 -3.97 35.93
N GLY A 435 -20.25 -3.39 36.55
CA GLY A 435 -18.95 -4.01 36.71
C GLY A 435 -18.18 -3.38 37.88
N LEU A 436 -16.87 -3.63 37.91
CA LEU A 436 -15.99 -3.23 38.99
C LEU A 436 -15.23 -1.92 38.75
N ASN A 437 -15.49 -1.21 37.66
CA ASN A 437 -14.89 0.09 37.41
C ASN A 437 -15.56 1.17 38.30
N GLN A 438 -14.74 1.99 38.95
CA GLN A 438 -15.19 3.05 39.86
C GLN A 438 -15.30 4.43 39.20
N GLU A 439 -14.64 4.61 38.04
CA GLU A 439 -14.69 5.85 37.23
C GLU A 439 -15.01 5.47 35.77
N SER A 440 -15.83 6.33 35.14
CA SER A 440 -16.22 6.22 33.73
C SER A 440 -15.28 7.01 32.81
#